data_8307e5ff8131645602abff790596983f
#
_entry.id   8307e5ff8131645602abff790596983f
#
_cell.length_a   1.000
_cell.length_b   1.000
_cell.length_c   1.000
_cell.angle_alpha   90.00
_cell.angle_beta   90.00
_cell.angle_gamma   90.00
#
_symmetry.space_group_name_H-M   'P 1'
#
loop_
_entity.id
_entity.type
_entity.pdbx_description
1 polymer ?
#
loop_
_entity_poly.entity_id
_entity_poly.type
_entity_poly.pdbx_seq_one_letter_code
_entity_poly.pdbx_strand_id
1 'polypeptide(L)'
;MDIEFARTFLAVSATGNFVGAAAKLHITQSTVSARIKTLEQQLGTRLFRRGRSGAELTAAGGRFLRHAKALVRTLEQARHDVGLSSGFTAGLTLSGRIALWDGFLPDWAGWMRRKAPDISLRLEIGFEESIMQGIVQGTIDIGVMYTPESRPNIAVEHLFGESLILVSSRRDRDWRDGGYIHVDWGPEFVAQFAARFPDVDSSAQRVNIGWLALQLIRSQGGAAYFPIRLVRELLQTGQLFPVDDSPLITLPVYMVYPLDRPEPYMATALAGLRELAAEEQRRQSPKRVDGV
;
A
#
# COMPACT_ATOMS: atom_id res chain seq x y z
N MET A 1 1.56 -6.67 31.67
CA MET A 1 0.56 -6.30 30.64
C MET A 1 0.76 -7.23 29.46
N ASP A 2 -0.29 -7.94 29.03
CA ASP A 2 -0.23 -8.79 27.85
C ASP A 2 -0.29 -7.90 26.58
N ILE A 3 0.49 -8.23 25.55
CA ILE A 3 0.54 -7.51 24.27
C ILE A 3 -0.80 -7.54 23.54
N GLU A 4 -1.60 -8.61 23.79
CA GLU A 4 -2.93 -8.74 23.21
C GLU A 4 -3.89 -7.65 23.69
N PHE A 5 -3.65 -7.04 24.84
CA PHE A 5 -4.41 -5.88 25.30
C PHE A 5 -4.07 -4.62 24.49
N ALA A 6 -2.79 -4.43 24.16
CA ALA A 6 -2.36 -3.32 23.30
C ALA A 6 -2.91 -3.49 21.88
N ARG A 7 -2.87 -4.70 21.29
CA ARG A 7 -3.48 -4.99 19.99
C ARG A 7 -4.98 -4.75 19.98
N THR A 8 -5.67 -5.19 21.04
CA THR A 8 -7.12 -4.98 21.19
C THR A 8 -7.46 -3.50 21.31
N PHE A 9 -6.68 -2.74 22.07
CA PHE A 9 -6.81 -1.28 22.19
C PHE A 9 -6.65 -0.58 20.83
N LEU A 10 -5.61 -0.94 20.07
CA LEU A 10 -5.36 -0.39 18.75
C LEU A 10 -6.49 -0.72 17.77
N ALA A 11 -7.02 -1.93 17.80
CA ALA A 11 -8.14 -2.34 16.96
C ALA A 11 -9.41 -1.54 17.27
N VAL A 12 -9.77 -1.36 18.54
CA VAL A 12 -10.93 -0.54 18.96
C VAL A 12 -10.71 0.92 18.57
N SER A 13 -9.50 1.45 18.76
CA SER A 13 -9.16 2.82 18.36
C SER A 13 -9.29 3.05 16.84
N ALA A 14 -8.91 2.06 16.03
CA ALA A 14 -8.97 2.15 14.58
C ALA A 14 -10.38 1.99 14.01
N THR A 15 -11.20 1.11 14.60
CA THR A 15 -12.57 0.82 14.12
C THR A 15 -13.64 1.72 14.75
N GLY A 16 -13.30 2.45 15.80
CA GLY A 16 -14.24 3.30 16.55
C GLY A 16 -15.32 2.53 17.31
N ASN A 17 -15.30 1.18 17.33
CA ASN A 17 -16.28 0.38 18.04
C ASN A 17 -15.77 -1.03 18.38
N PHE A 18 -16.39 -1.67 19.39
CA PHE A 18 -15.98 -2.97 19.90
C PHE A 18 -16.36 -4.13 18.96
N VAL A 19 -17.42 -3.97 18.17
CA VAL A 19 -17.88 -5.01 17.22
C VAL A 19 -16.93 -5.09 16.03
N GLY A 20 -16.59 -3.95 15.45
CA GLY A 20 -15.60 -3.88 14.36
C GLY A 20 -14.23 -4.39 14.79
N ALA A 21 -13.80 -4.07 16.02
CA ALA A 21 -12.55 -4.59 16.57
C ALA A 21 -12.58 -6.11 16.74
N ALA A 22 -13.72 -6.67 17.19
CA ALA A 22 -13.91 -8.10 17.35
C ALA A 22 -13.82 -8.84 15.99
N ALA A 23 -14.52 -8.33 14.98
CA ALA A 23 -14.45 -8.86 13.62
C ALA A 23 -13.02 -8.83 13.06
N LYS A 24 -12.32 -7.70 13.25
CA LYS A 24 -10.93 -7.50 12.77
C LYS A 24 -9.93 -8.43 13.45
N LEU A 25 -10.13 -8.74 14.74
CA LEU A 25 -9.23 -9.61 15.52
C LEU A 25 -9.66 -11.09 15.51
N HIS A 26 -10.75 -11.42 14.81
CA HIS A 26 -11.34 -12.77 14.78
C HIS A 26 -11.63 -13.35 16.18
N ILE A 27 -12.13 -12.50 17.10
CA ILE A 27 -12.53 -12.86 18.46
C ILE A 27 -13.94 -12.34 18.77
N THR A 28 -14.51 -12.70 19.92
CA THR A 28 -15.83 -12.21 20.31
C THR A 28 -15.78 -10.80 20.87
N GLN A 29 -16.89 -10.05 20.74
CA GLN A 29 -17.01 -8.71 21.35
C GLN A 29 -16.82 -8.75 22.88
N SER A 30 -17.28 -9.83 23.55
CA SER A 30 -17.08 -10.01 24.99
C SER A 30 -15.59 -10.11 25.34
N THR A 31 -14.79 -10.81 24.52
CA THR A 31 -13.33 -10.89 24.68
C THR A 31 -12.68 -9.52 24.50
N VAL A 32 -13.07 -8.75 23.49
CA VAL A 32 -12.59 -7.36 23.30
C VAL A 32 -12.91 -6.53 24.54
N SER A 33 -14.15 -6.57 25.02
CA SER A 33 -14.59 -5.81 26.20
C SER A 33 -13.83 -6.20 27.47
N ALA A 34 -13.61 -7.51 27.68
CA ALA A 34 -12.84 -8.00 28.81
C ALA A 34 -11.38 -7.54 28.77
N ARG A 35 -10.71 -7.65 27.61
CA ARG A 35 -9.33 -7.20 27.42
C ARG A 35 -9.18 -5.70 27.67
N ILE A 36 -10.07 -4.86 27.15
CA ILE A 36 -10.04 -3.41 27.38
C ILE A 36 -10.28 -3.10 28.86
N LYS A 37 -11.27 -3.73 29.50
CA LYS A 37 -11.54 -3.54 30.94
C LYS A 37 -10.31 -3.90 31.79
N THR A 38 -9.66 -5.01 31.51
CA THR A 38 -8.45 -5.44 32.22
C THR A 38 -7.31 -4.45 32.00
N LEU A 39 -7.11 -3.96 30.78
CA LEU A 39 -6.11 -2.94 30.47
C LEU A 39 -6.36 -1.63 31.24
N GLU A 40 -7.60 -1.15 31.26
CA GLU A 40 -8.00 0.04 32.00
C GLU A 40 -7.80 -0.11 33.53
N GLN A 41 -8.07 -1.31 34.06
CA GLN A 41 -7.79 -1.66 35.46
C GLN A 41 -6.28 -1.61 35.76
N GLN A 42 -5.45 -2.21 34.88
CA GLN A 42 -3.99 -2.20 35.07
C GLN A 42 -3.39 -0.80 35.00
N LEU A 43 -3.98 0.08 34.20
CA LEU A 43 -3.53 1.47 34.04
C LEU A 43 -4.21 2.44 35.02
N GLY A 44 -5.19 1.99 35.79
CA GLY A 44 -5.92 2.81 36.76
C GLY A 44 -6.79 3.90 36.15
N THR A 45 -7.06 3.84 34.84
CA THR A 45 -7.83 4.90 34.15
C THR A 45 -8.56 4.35 32.95
N ARG A 46 -9.68 5.00 32.57
CA ARG A 46 -10.42 4.66 31.36
C ARG A 46 -9.72 5.22 30.14
N LEU A 47 -9.58 4.37 29.11
CA LEU A 47 -8.98 4.71 27.83
C LEU A 47 -10.04 5.04 26.76
N PHE A 48 -11.24 4.50 26.92
CA PHE A 48 -12.39 4.77 26.05
C PHE A 48 -13.57 5.34 26.82
N ARG A 49 -14.35 6.18 26.15
CA ARG A 49 -15.69 6.62 26.56
C ARG A 49 -16.70 6.21 25.49
N ARG A 50 -17.95 6.00 25.91
CA ARG A 50 -19.05 5.80 24.96
C ARG A 50 -19.40 7.13 24.31
N GLY A 51 -19.29 7.20 22.99
CA GLY A 51 -19.74 8.32 22.16
C GLY A 51 -21.01 7.98 21.38
N ARG A 52 -21.57 8.95 20.69
CA ARG A 52 -22.73 8.76 19.82
C ARG A 52 -22.47 7.81 18.65
N SER A 53 -21.21 7.76 18.21
CA SER A 53 -20.72 6.92 17.09
C SER A 53 -20.02 5.64 17.53
N GLY A 54 -19.95 5.33 18.85
CA GLY A 54 -19.30 4.12 19.34
C GLY A 54 -18.29 4.38 20.47
N ALA A 55 -17.04 3.94 20.30
CA ALA A 55 -15.97 4.08 21.28
C ALA A 55 -15.02 5.22 20.89
N GLU A 56 -14.94 6.24 21.73
CA GLU A 56 -14.03 7.38 21.55
C GLU A 56 -12.90 7.33 22.57
N LEU A 57 -11.69 7.72 22.16
CA LEU A 57 -10.56 7.81 23.07
C LEU A 57 -10.77 8.91 24.12
N THR A 58 -10.44 8.63 25.38
CA THR A 58 -10.24 9.65 26.41
C THR A 58 -8.90 10.36 26.21
N ALA A 59 -8.64 11.43 26.98
CA ALA A 59 -7.30 12.05 26.99
C ALA A 59 -6.20 11.04 27.41
N ALA A 60 -6.51 10.11 28.34
CA ALA A 60 -5.61 9.03 28.72
C ALA A 60 -5.42 8.01 27.58
N GLY A 61 -6.51 7.66 26.87
CA GLY A 61 -6.46 6.81 25.70
C GLY A 61 -5.58 7.40 24.59
N GLY A 62 -5.72 8.70 24.32
CA GLY A 62 -4.86 9.39 23.36
C GLY A 62 -3.37 9.36 23.73
N ARG A 63 -3.05 9.53 25.03
CA ARG A 63 -1.67 9.35 25.50
C ARG A 63 -1.19 7.90 25.39
N PHE A 64 -2.03 6.94 25.74
CA PHE A 64 -1.68 5.51 25.67
C PHE A 64 -1.50 5.02 24.23
N LEU A 65 -2.13 5.63 23.25
CA LEU A 65 -2.08 5.23 21.84
C LEU A 65 -0.63 5.09 21.31
N ARG A 66 0.23 6.06 21.62
CA ARG A 66 1.65 6.02 21.23
C ARG A 66 2.40 4.85 21.88
N HIS A 67 2.09 4.56 23.16
CA HIS A 67 2.72 3.46 23.90
C HIS A 67 2.21 2.09 23.42
N ALA A 68 0.91 1.96 23.11
CA ALA A 68 0.36 0.75 22.54
C ALA A 68 1.00 0.39 21.19
N LYS A 69 1.17 1.40 20.32
CA LYS A 69 1.89 1.25 19.05
C LYS A 69 3.34 0.80 19.27
N ALA A 70 4.06 1.45 20.19
CA ALA A 70 5.45 1.12 20.49
C ALA A 70 5.60 -0.31 21.03
N LEU A 71 4.70 -0.77 21.90
CA LEU A 71 4.70 -2.13 22.46
C LEU A 71 4.51 -3.19 21.38
N VAL A 72 3.49 -3.02 20.53
CA VAL A 72 3.24 -3.98 19.43
C VAL A 72 4.42 -4.00 18.47
N ARG A 73 4.93 -2.83 18.10
CA ARG A 73 6.12 -2.69 17.27
C ARG A 73 7.33 -3.40 17.84
N THR A 74 7.66 -3.14 19.12
CA THR A 74 8.82 -3.76 19.78
C THR A 74 8.71 -5.29 19.79
N LEU A 75 7.50 -5.83 19.99
CA LEU A 75 7.31 -7.28 19.91
C LEU A 75 7.52 -7.81 18.49
N GLU A 76 6.95 -7.16 17.46
CA GLU A 76 7.13 -7.59 16.08
C GLU A 76 8.61 -7.48 15.65
N GLN A 77 9.28 -6.42 16.08
CA GLN A 77 10.70 -6.23 15.86
C GLN A 77 11.53 -7.32 16.58
N ALA A 78 11.23 -7.60 17.85
CA ALA A 78 11.89 -8.67 18.60
C ALA A 78 11.68 -10.06 17.96
N ARG A 79 10.47 -10.34 17.44
CA ARG A 79 10.21 -11.58 16.67
C ARG A 79 11.02 -11.66 15.40
N HIS A 80 11.18 -10.53 14.72
CA HIS A 80 12.00 -10.44 13.52
C HIS A 80 13.48 -10.62 13.89
N ASP A 81 13.98 -9.90 14.90
CA ASP A 81 15.37 -9.91 15.33
C ASP A 81 15.82 -11.28 15.87
N VAL A 82 14.96 -11.97 16.63
CA VAL A 82 15.24 -13.33 17.12
C VAL A 82 15.29 -14.33 15.96
N GLY A 83 14.57 -14.06 14.87
CA GLY A 83 14.60 -14.87 13.64
C GLY A 83 15.69 -14.48 12.66
N LEU A 84 16.45 -13.40 12.93
CA LEU A 84 17.54 -12.96 12.06
C LEU A 84 18.73 -13.93 12.16
N SER A 85 19.26 -14.32 11.00
CA SER A 85 20.57 -14.97 10.95
C SER A 85 21.67 -13.99 11.40
N SER A 86 22.73 -14.52 11.97
CA SER A 86 23.90 -13.73 12.40
C SER A 86 24.42 -12.85 11.26
N GLY A 87 24.35 -11.52 11.42
CA GLY A 87 24.82 -10.55 10.41
C GLY A 87 23.89 -9.38 10.16
N PHE A 88 22.65 -9.43 10.67
CA PHE A 88 21.74 -8.28 10.57
C PHE A 88 21.65 -7.53 11.91
N THR A 89 21.63 -6.19 11.84
CA THR A 89 21.57 -5.29 13.00
C THR A 89 20.16 -4.81 13.30
N ALA A 90 19.28 -4.79 12.30
CA ALA A 90 17.89 -4.41 12.43
C ALA A 90 17.03 -4.97 11.29
N GLY A 91 15.70 -4.90 11.45
CA GLY A 91 14.73 -5.27 10.44
C GLY A 91 13.90 -4.07 9.96
N LEU A 92 13.59 -4.04 8.66
CA LEU A 92 12.71 -3.05 8.03
C LEU A 92 11.63 -3.76 7.22
N THR A 93 10.37 -3.44 7.51
CA THR A 93 9.22 -3.96 6.75
C THR A 93 8.70 -2.89 5.78
N LEU A 94 8.76 -3.18 4.49
CA LEU A 94 8.13 -2.37 3.45
C LEU A 94 6.95 -3.12 2.84
N SER A 95 5.81 -2.46 2.75
CA SER A 95 4.65 -2.98 2.03
C SER A 95 4.27 -2.05 0.88
N GLY A 96 4.01 -2.61 -0.29
CA GLY A 96 3.64 -1.85 -1.48
C GLY A 96 2.48 -2.46 -2.26
N ARG A 97 1.81 -1.62 -3.05
CA ARG A 97 0.83 -2.10 -4.03
C ARG A 97 1.49 -3.05 -5.01
N ILE A 98 0.76 -4.10 -5.39
CA ILE A 98 1.31 -5.18 -6.24
C ILE A 98 1.95 -4.66 -7.53
N ALA A 99 1.36 -3.66 -8.17
CA ALA A 99 1.91 -3.11 -9.40
C ALA A 99 3.28 -2.43 -9.21
N LEU A 100 3.57 -1.91 -8.03
CA LEU A 100 4.85 -1.28 -7.72
C LEU A 100 5.99 -2.30 -7.50
N TRP A 101 5.64 -3.57 -7.34
CA TRP A 101 6.59 -4.70 -7.28
C TRP A 101 7.08 -5.15 -8.65
N ASP A 102 6.62 -4.53 -9.72
CA ASP A 102 7.17 -4.75 -11.05
C ASP A 102 8.12 -3.59 -11.41
N GLY A 103 9.41 -3.80 -11.20
CA GLY A 103 10.50 -2.87 -11.50
C GLY A 103 10.85 -1.92 -10.34
N PHE A 104 9.95 -1.09 -9.83
CA PHE A 104 10.29 -0.02 -8.89
C PHE A 104 10.74 -0.51 -7.50
N LEU A 105 9.92 -1.29 -6.80
CA LEU A 105 10.25 -1.78 -5.45
C LEU A 105 11.34 -2.86 -5.42
N PRO A 106 11.45 -3.77 -6.40
CA PRO A 106 12.61 -4.65 -6.50
C PRO A 106 13.93 -3.90 -6.70
N ASP A 107 13.94 -2.84 -7.51
CA ASP A 107 15.13 -2.00 -7.68
C ASP A 107 15.53 -1.34 -6.36
N TRP A 108 14.54 -0.85 -5.58
CA TRP A 108 14.79 -0.33 -4.24
C TRP A 108 15.33 -1.41 -3.29
N ALA A 109 14.79 -2.61 -3.31
CA ALA A 109 15.29 -3.70 -2.47
C ALA A 109 16.75 -4.07 -2.83
N GLY A 110 17.07 -4.07 -4.14
CA GLY A 110 18.43 -4.24 -4.63
C GLY A 110 19.37 -3.09 -4.19
N TRP A 111 18.87 -1.85 -4.20
CA TRP A 111 19.59 -0.67 -3.71
C TRP A 111 19.88 -0.78 -2.21
N MET A 112 18.88 -1.16 -1.39
CA MET A 112 19.04 -1.37 0.05
C MET A 112 20.09 -2.44 0.36
N ARG A 113 20.08 -3.56 -0.33
CA ARG A 113 21.10 -4.63 -0.16
C ARG A 113 22.51 -4.14 -0.37
N ARG A 114 22.71 -3.14 -1.23
CA ARG A 114 24.04 -2.53 -1.48
C ARG A 114 24.42 -1.46 -0.46
N LYS A 115 23.44 -0.66 -0.01
CA LYS A 115 23.67 0.53 0.84
C LYS A 115 23.56 0.25 2.33
N ALA A 116 22.76 -0.73 2.71
CA ALA A 116 22.51 -1.14 4.10
C ALA A 116 22.40 -2.67 4.19
N PRO A 117 23.50 -3.41 3.90
CA PRO A 117 23.49 -4.87 3.83
C PRO A 117 23.22 -5.54 5.18
N ASP A 118 23.40 -4.81 6.27
CA ASP A 118 23.14 -5.23 7.64
C ASP A 118 21.66 -5.04 8.08
N ILE A 119 20.80 -4.49 7.20
CA ILE A 119 19.38 -4.37 7.45
C ILE A 119 18.61 -5.50 6.77
N SER A 120 17.90 -6.29 7.56
CA SER A 120 17.00 -7.32 7.04
C SER A 120 15.73 -6.68 6.48
N LEU A 121 15.36 -7.06 5.26
CA LEU A 121 14.16 -6.54 4.60
C LEU A 121 13.04 -7.57 4.64
N ARG A 122 11.89 -7.17 5.18
CA ARG A 122 10.62 -7.85 5.02
C ARG A 122 9.77 -7.10 4.00
N LEU A 123 9.48 -7.76 2.87
CA LEU A 123 8.83 -7.18 1.72
C LEU A 123 7.43 -7.79 1.58
N GLU A 124 6.41 -6.94 1.56
CA GLU A 124 5.01 -7.37 1.57
C GLU A 124 4.21 -6.70 0.46
N ILE A 125 3.20 -7.41 -0.05
CA ILE A 125 2.18 -6.85 -0.92
C ILE A 125 0.98 -6.48 -0.06
N GLY A 126 0.43 -5.29 -0.26
CA GLY A 126 -0.76 -4.83 0.45
C GLY A 126 -1.67 -3.96 -0.40
N PHE A 127 -2.91 -3.81 0.06
CA PHE A 127 -3.83 -2.78 -0.40
C PHE A 127 -3.77 -1.57 0.53
N GLU A 128 -4.22 -0.41 0.07
CA GLU A 128 -4.12 0.87 0.78
C GLU A 128 -4.54 0.77 2.24
N GLU A 129 -5.72 0.18 2.51
CA GLU A 129 -6.24 0.05 3.87
C GLU A 129 -5.32 -0.80 4.76
N SER A 130 -4.87 -1.95 4.26
CA SER A 130 -4.00 -2.85 5.03
C SER A 130 -2.62 -2.23 5.29
N ILE A 131 -2.06 -1.53 4.30
CA ILE A 131 -0.79 -0.83 4.44
C ILE A 131 -0.92 0.29 5.48
N MET A 132 -1.94 1.16 5.34
CA MET A 132 -2.19 2.25 6.30
C MET A 132 -2.41 1.74 7.72
N GLN A 133 -3.13 0.62 7.87
CA GLN A 133 -3.32 0.00 9.18
C GLN A 133 -2.01 -0.56 9.75
N GLY A 134 -1.21 -1.23 8.93
CA GLY A 134 0.10 -1.74 9.34
C GLY A 134 1.02 -0.63 9.83
N ILE A 135 1.06 0.52 9.14
CA ILE A 135 1.81 1.71 9.56
C ILE A 135 1.30 2.24 10.91
N VAL A 136 -0.03 2.39 11.06
CA VAL A 136 -0.64 2.84 12.32
C VAL A 136 -0.34 1.90 13.47
N GLN A 137 -0.33 0.59 13.21
CA GLN A 137 -0.05 -0.45 14.20
C GLN A 137 1.45 -0.65 14.44
N GLY A 138 2.31 -0.12 13.57
CA GLY A 138 3.76 -0.27 13.64
C GLY A 138 4.28 -1.64 13.17
N THR A 139 3.47 -2.40 12.42
CA THR A 139 3.88 -3.66 11.78
C THR A 139 4.50 -3.44 10.39
N ILE A 140 4.25 -2.30 9.78
CA ILE A 140 4.86 -1.84 8.54
C ILE A 140 5.60 -0.53 8.83
N ASP A 141 6.82 -0.41 8.31
CA ASP A 141 7.67 0.75 8.49
C ASP A 141 7.49 1.77 7.38
N ILE A 142 7.38 1.28 6.15
CA ILE A 142 7.19 2.10 4.96
C ILE A 142 6.10 1.47 4.11
N GLY A 143 5.13 2.27 3.68
CA GLY A 143 4.13 1.91 2.68
C GLY A 143 4.39 2.64 1.36
N VAL A 144 4.16 1.98 0.21
CA VAL A 144 4.19 2.63 -1.10
C VAL A 144 2.89 2.32 -1.84
N MET A 145 2.12 3.36 -2.18
CA MET A 145 0.74 3.24 -2.66
C MET A 145 0.29 4.43 -3.51
N TYR A 146 -0.91 4.34 -4.09
CA TYR A 146 -1.48 5.40 -4.95
C TYR A 146 -2.39 6.38 -4.18
N THR A 147 -3.17 5.91 -3.21
CA THR A 147 -4.19 6.72 -2.52
C THR A 147 -4.08 6.60 -0.99
N PRO A 148 -3.03 7.19 -0.39
CA PRO A 148 -2.88 7.19 1.06
C PRO A 148 -3.91 8.08 1.74
N GLU A 149 -4.37 7.65 2.91
CA GLU A 149 -5.14 8.51 3.79
C GLU A 149 -4.23 9.40 4.64
N SER A 150 -4.55 10.69 4.74
CA SER A 150 -3.88 11.57 5.68
C SER A 150 -4.25 11.21 7.12
N ARG A 151 -3.25 10.95 7.96
CA ARG A 151 -3.43 10.61 9.38
C ARG A 151 -2.40 11.34 10.25
N PRO A 152 -2.75 11.71 11.49
CA PRO A 152 -1.80 12.32 12.42
C PRO A 152 -0.55 11.44 12.62
N ASN A 153 0.61 12.06 12.69
CA ASN A 153 1.92 11.43 12.88
C ASN A 153 2.35 10.45 11.77
N ILE A 154 1.70 10.51 10.60
CA ILE A 154 2.13 9.77 9.41
C ILE A 154 2.49 10.78 8.32
N ALA A 155 3.70 10.67 7.81
CA ALA A 155 4.13 11.39 6.62
C ALA A 155 3.52 10.75 5.37
N VAL A 156 3.04 11.59 4.47
CA VAL A 156 2.62 11.21 3.11
C VAL A 156 3.48 12.05 2.18
N GLU A 157 4.34 11.39 1.42
CA GLU A 157 5.28 12.06 0.51
C GLU A 157 5.09 11.54 -0.91
N HIS A 158 4.89 12.46 -1.85
CA HIS A 158 4.80 12.13 -3.26
C HIS A 158 6.17 11.68 -3.80
N LEU A 159 6.19 10.56 -4.51
CA LEU A 159 7.39 10.01 -5.13
C LEU A 159 7.47 10.37 -6.63
N PHE A 160 6.50 9.92 -7.41
CA PHE A 160 6.44 10.17 -8.86
C PHE A 160 5.01 9.99 -9.39
N GLY A 161 4.79 10.45 -10.64
CA GLY A 161 3.55 10.18 -11.37
C GLY A 161 3.71 8.92 -12.21
N GLU A 162 2.92 7.90 -11.95
CA GLU A 162 2.88 6.67 -12.74
C GLU A 162 2.00 6.83 -13.96
N SER A 163 2.56 6.72 -15.15
CA SER A 163 1.83 6.81 -16.41
C SER A 163 1.25 5.46 -16.82
N LEU A 164 -0.07 5.43 -16.99
CA LEU A 164 -0.82 4.28 -17.49
C LEU A 164 -1.16 4.49 -18.96
N ILE A 165 -0.91 3.45 -19.77
CA ILE A 165 -1.23 3.40 -21.19
C ILE A 165 -2.32 2.37 -21.45
N LEU A 166 -3.25 2.67 -22.35
CA LEU A 166 -4.20 1.69 -22.86
C LEU A 166 -3.50 0.80 -23.91
N VAL A 167 -3.54 -0.50 -23.67
CA VAL A 167 -2.98 -1.49 -24.58
C VAL A 167 -4.00 -2.54 -24.98
N SER A 168 -3.83 -3.10 -26.17
CA SER A 168 -4.67 -4.18 -26.71
C SER A 168 -3.82 -5.35 -27.19
N SER A 169 -4.36 -6.56 -27.10
CA SER A 169 -3.76 -7.76 -27.72
C SER A 169 -3.94 -7.79 -29.23
N ARG A 170 -4.72 -6.90 -29.84
CA ARG A 170 -5.03 -6.83 -31.27
C ARG A 170 -4.91 -5.42 -31.78
N ARG A 171 -4.33 -5.23 -32.97
CA ARG A 171 -4.20 -3.95 -33.65
C ARG A 171 -5.49 -3.51 -34.35
N ASP A 172 -6.26 -4.46 -34.87
CA ASP A 172 -7.27 -4.23 -35.91
C ASP A 172 -8.70 -4.20 -35.32
N ARG A 173 -8.86 -4.17 -34.01
CA ARG A 173 -10.18 -4.23 -33.37
C ARG A 173 -10.37 -3.04 -32.42
N ASP A 174 -11.55 -2.43 -32.48
CA ASP A 174 -11.90 -1.43 -31.49
C ASP A 174 -11.88 -2.08 -30.09
N TRP A 175 -11.08 -1.53 -29.20
CA TRP A 175 -10.94 -2.01 -27.83
C TRP A 175 -12.26 -1.91 -27.04
N ARG A 176 -13.23 -1.08 -27.51
CA ARG A 176 -14.55 -0.92 -26.92
C ARG A 176 -15.50 -2.06 -27.22
N ASP A 177 -15.22 -2.86 -28.27
CA ASP A 177 -16.08 -3.95 -28.72
C ASP A 177 -16.03 -5.19 -27.80
N GLY A 178 -16.36 -5.02 -26.51
CA GLY A 178 -16.55 -6.09 -25.52
C GLY A 178 -15.28 -6.75 -25.01
N GLY A 179 -14.11 -6.23 -25.35
CA GLY A 179 -12.82 -6.77 -24.90
C GLY A 179 -12.12 -5.96 -23.82
N TYR A 180 -12.73 -4.89 -23.31
CA TYR A 180 -12.11 -4.06 -22.27
C TYR A 180 -12.21 -4.71 -20.89
N ILE A 181 -11.07 -4.82 -20.21
CA ILE A 181 -10.97 -5.27 -18.83
C ILE A 181 -10.67 -4.08 -17.96
N HIS A 182 -11.61 -3.72 -17.10
CA HIS A 182 -11.43 -2.63 -16.15
C HIS A 182 -10.58 -3.07 -14.96
N VAL A 183 -9.39 -2.50 -14.86
CA VAL A 183 -8.53 -2.71 -13.69
C VAL A 183 -8.80 -1.60 -12.67
N ASP A 184 -9.07 -1.98 -11.44
CA ASP A 184 -9.27 -1.04 -10.34
C ASP A 184 -7.91 -0.51 -9.84
N TRP A 185 -7.46 0.57 -10.46
CA TRP A 185 -6.26 1.31 -10.07
C TRP A 185 -6.52 2.34 -8.97
N GLY A 186 -7.75 2.39 -8.44
CA GLY A 186 -8.18 3.32 -7.42
C GLY A 186 -9.08 4.45 -7.93
N PRO A 187 -9.63 5.26 -7.00
CA PRO A 187 -10.66 6.25 -7.32
C PRO A 187 -10.22 7.32 -8.32
N GLU A 188 -8.95 7.72 -8.27
CA GLU A 188 -8.39 8.70 -9.21
C GLU A 188 -8.41 8.18 -10.66
N PHE A 189 -8.05 6.91 -10.86
CA PHE A 189 -8.14 6.27 -12.17
C PHE A 189 -9.58 6.22 -12.66
N VAL A 190 -10.51 5.77 -11.79
CA VAL A 190 -11.94 5.68 -12.14
C VAL A 190 -12.49 7.04 -12.59
N ALA A 191 -12.17 8.11 -11.85
CA ALA A 191 -12.61 9.46 -12.19
C ALA A 191 -12.03 9.93 -13.52
N GLN A 192 -10.73 9.74 -13.75
CA GLN A 192 -10.08 10.14 -14.99
C GLN A 192 -10.56 9.31 -16.18
N PHE A 193 -10.79 8.01 -16.00
CA PHE A 193 -11.33 7.12 -17.05
C PHE A 193 -12.75 7.52 -17.44
N ALA A 194 -13.65 7.67 -16.47
CA ALA A 194 -15.04 8.06 -16.72
C ALA A 194 -15.16 9.42 -17.42
N ALA A 195 -14.30 10.37 -17.08
CA ALA A 195 -14.28 11.69 -17.73
C ALA A 195 -13.84 11.62 -19.20
N ARG A 196 -13.00 10.65 -19.58
CA ARG A 196 -12.47 10.49 -20.94
C ARG A 196 -13.30 9.55 -21.81
N PHE A 197 -13.96 8.60 -21.19
CA PHE A 197 -14.72 7.54 -21.86
C PHE A 197 -16.09 7.34 -21.23
N PRO A 198 -16.97 8.37 -21.30
CA PRO A 198 -18.30 8.32 -20.65
C PRO A 198 -19.21 7.21 -21.22
N ASP A 199 -19.02 6.84 -22.47
CA ASP A 199 -19.85 5.86 -23.19
C ASP A 199 -19.31 4.41 -23.10
N VAL A 200 -18.19 4.20 -22.43
CA VAL A 200 -17.60 2.86 -22.28
C VAL A 200 -18.17 2.15 -21.06
N ASP A 201 -18.92 1.06 -21.31
CA ASP A 201 -19.32 0.17 -20.22
C ASP A 201 -18.13 -0.64 -19.71
N SER A 202 -17.62 -0.24 -18.56
CA SER A 202 -16.52 -0.94 -17.88
C SER A 202 -16.99 -2.06 -16.94
N SER A 203 -18.29 -2.44 -17.02
CA SER A 203 -18.90 -3.39 -16.08
C SER A 203 -18.70 -4.85 -16.45
N ALA A 204 -18.43 -5.17 -17.72
CA ALA A 204 -18.41 -6.54 -18.22
C ALA A 204 -17.29 -7.42 -17.60
N GLN A 205 -16.09 -6.87 -17.43
CA GLN A 205 -14.98 -7.53 -16.72
C GLN A 205 -14.25 -6.51 -15.85
N ARG A 206 -14.20 -6.78 -14.53
CA ARG A 206 -13.49 -5.94 -13.57
C ARG A 206 -12.53 -6.79 -12.73
N VAL A 207 -11.33 -6.30 -12.56
CA VAL A 207 -10.30 -6.93 -11.73
C VAL A 207 -9.65 -5.88 -10.84
N ASN A 208 -9.16 -6.28 -9.69
CA ASN A 208 -8.48 -5.39 -8.73
C ASN A 208 -6.95 -5.49 -8.77
N ILE A 209 -6.41 -6.30 -9.69
CA ILE A 209 -4.98 -6.56 -9.82
C ILE A 209 -4.60 -6.53 -11.31
N GLY A 210 -3.67 -5.64 -11.69
CA GLY A 210 -3.22 -5.51 -13.08
C GLY A 210 -2.59 -6.78 -13.64
N TRP A 211 -1.83 -7.52 -12.82
CA TRP A 211 -1.29 -8.81 -13.24
C TRP A 211 -2.38 -9.80 -13.72
N LEU A 212 -3.52 -9.86 -13.02
CA LEU A 212 -4.64 -10.71 -13.42
C LEU A 212 -5.25 -10.25 -14.75
N ALA A 213 -5.43 -8.95 -14.95
CA ALA A 213 -5.88 -8.41 -16.24
C ALA A 213 -4.93 -8.83 -17.36
N LEU A 214 -3.63 -8.77 -17.13
CA LEU A 214 -2.61 -9.15 -18.10
C LEU A 214 -2.72 -10.64 -18.48
N GLN A 215 -2.94 -11.53 -17.50
CA GLN A 215 -3.16 -12.96 -17.76
C GLN A 215 -4.44 -13.19 -18.59
N LEU A 216 -5.51 -12.47 -18.28
CA LEU A 216 -6.76 -12.55 -19.04
C LEU A 216 -6.57 -12.09 -20.49
N ILE A 217 -5.91 -10.95 -20.72
CA ILE A 217 -5.61 -10.45 -22.07
C ILE A 217 -4.77 -11.45 -22.86
N ARG A 218 -3.77 -12.06 -22.24
CA ARG A 218 -2.92 -13.06 -22.91
C ARG A 218 -3.66 -14.34 -23.27
N SER A 219 -4.67 -14.74 -22.50
CA SER A 219 -5.40 -15.99 -22.71
C SER A 219 -6.60 -15.85 -23.64
N GLN A 220 -7.33 -14.76 -23.58
CA GLN A 220 -8.59 -14.55 -24.30
C GLN A 220 -8.60 -13.32 -25.22
N GLY A 221 -7.54 -12.52 -25.17
CA GLY A 221 -7.47 -11.22 -25.82
C GLY A 221 -8.19 -10.15 -25.01
N GLY A 222 -8.14 -8.92 -25.51
CA GLY A 222 -8.77 -7.77 -24.89
C GLY A 222 -7.85 -6.57 -24.77
N ALA A 223 -8.32 -5.56 -24.02
CA ALA A 223 -7.60 -4.32 -23.77
C ALA A 223 -7.75 -3.87 -22.32
N ALA A 224 -6.76 -3.19 -21.78
CA ALA A 224 -6.81 -2.57 -20.47
C ALA A 224 -5.76 -1.47 -20.33
N TYR A 225 -5.93 -0.63 -19.32
CA TYR A 225 -4.89 0.33 -18.89
C TYR A 225 -3.89 -0.34 -17.97
N PHE A 226 -2.60 -0.13 -18.24
CA PHE A 226 -1.49 -0.60 -17.40
C PHE A 226 -0.43 0.47 -17.21
N PRO A 227 0.27 0.47 -16.07
CA PRO A 227 1.54 1.16 -15.94
C PRO A 227 2.49 0.79 -17.10
N ILE A 228 3.10 1.79 -17.73
CA ILE A 228 3.98 1.58 -18.89
C ILE A 228 5.11 0.59 -18.56
N ARG A 229 5.67 0.66 -17.34
CA ARG A 229 6.76 -0.26 -16.93
C ARG A 229 6.33 -1.73 -16.89
N LEU A 230 5.05 -2.03 -16.58
CA LEU A 230 4.49 -3.39 -16.53
C LEU A 230 4.34 -4.02 -17.91
N VAL A 231 4.12 -3.22 -18.94
CA VAL A 231 3.84 -3.70 -20.30
C VAL A 231 4.93 -3.37 -21.31
N ARG A 232 6.00 -2.68 -20.89
CA ARG A 232 7.08 -2.21 -21.78
C ARG A 232 7.68 -3.33 -22.62
N GLU A 233 8.04 -4.45 -22.01
CA GLU A 233 8.61 -5.60 -22.72
C GLU A 233 7.61 -6.21 -23.71
N LEU A 234 6.33 -6.29 -23.33
CA LEU A 234 5.28 -6.85 -24.19
C LEU A 234 4.99 -5.94 -25.38
N LEU A 235 5.11 -4.63 -25.22
CA LEU A 235 5.03 -3.66 -26.31
C LEU A 235 6.23 -3.81 -27.26
N GLN A 236 7.44 -3.90 -26.75
CA GLN A 236 8.67 -4.07 -27.54
C GLN A 236 8.69 -5.38 -28.31
N THR A 237 8.15 -6.45 -27.75
CA THR A 237 8.09 -7.78 -28.37
C THR A 237 6.86 -7.97 -29.27
N GLY A 238 5.98 -6.97 -29.38
CA GLY A 238 4.77 -7.02 -30.20
C GLY A 238 3.72 -8.00 -29.68
N GLN A 239 3.75 -8.36 -28.41
CA GLN A 239 2.72 -9.17 -27.78
C GLN A 239 1.49 -8.34 -27.36
N LEU A 240 1.70 -7.05 -27.10
CA LEU A 240 0.67 -6.05 -26.90
C LEU A 240 0.93 -4.84 -27.78
N PHE A 241 -0.12 -4.11 -28.10
CA PHE A 241 -0.07 -2.93 -28.94
C PHE A 241 -0.67 -1.74 -28.20
N PRO A 242 -0.03 -0.56 -28.24
CA PRO A 242 -0.68 0.64 -27.73
C PRO A 242 -1.94 0.92 -28.55
N VAL A 243 -2.97 1.44 -27.90
CA VAL A 243 -4.16 1.92 -28.58
C VAL A 243 -3.91 3.37 -28.98
N ASP A 244 -3.90 3.61 -30.29
CA ASP A 244 -3.65 4.95 -30.86
C ASP A 244 -4.69 5.97 -30.34
N ASP A 245 -4.27 7.21 -30.20
CA ASP A 245 -5.08 8.32 -29.68
C ASP A 245 -5.70 8.11 -28.28
N SER A 246 -5.30 7.06 -27.57
CA SER A 246 -5.74 6.90 -26.18
C SER A 246 -4.93 7.82 -25.24
N PRO A 247 -5.63 8.58 -24.35
CA PRO A 247 -4.93 9.46 -23.43
C PRO A 247 -4.17 8.66 -22.38
N LEU A 248 -2.99 9.11 -22.01
CA LEU A 248 -2.31 8.63 -20.80
C LEU A 248 -3.11 9.05 -19.58
N ILE A 249 -3.21 8.13 -18.60
CA ILE A 249 -3.74 8.41 -17.28
C ILE A 249 -2.56 8.39 -16.31
N THR A 250 -2.39 9.44 -15.53
CA THR A 250 -1.29 9.50 -14.56
C THR A 250 -1.83 9.37 -13.15
N LEU A 251 -1.26 8.46 -12.39
CA LEU A 251 -1.58 8.24 -10.98
C LEU A 251 -0.40 8.66 -10.10
N PRO A 252 -0.63 9.43 -9.04
CA PRO A 252 0.43 9.77 -8.11
C PRO A 252 0.82 8.56 -7.26
N VAL A 253 2.12 8.32 -7.12
CA VAL A 253 2.69 7.31 -6.23
C VAL A 253 3.22 8.01 -5.00
N TYR A 254 2.86 7.51 -3.83
CA TYR A 254 3.27 8.07 -2.54
C TYR A 254 4.00 7.03 -1.71
N MET A 255 4.96 7.49 -0.91
CA MET A 255 5.41 6.74 0.26
C MET A 255 4.77 7.29 1.52
N VAL A 256 4.49 6.41 2.47
CA VAL A 256 3.92 6.72 3.77
C VAL A 256 4.76 6.06 4.86
N TYR A 257 5.03 6.81 5.93
CA TYR A 257 5.85 6.34 7.05
C TYR A 257 5.54 7.12 8.33
N PRO A 258 5.79 6.56 9.53
CA PRO A 258 5.58 7.28 10.79
C PRO A 258 6.66 8.35 11.00
N LEU A 259 6.22 9.56 11.46
CA LEU A 259 7.12 10.69 11.73
C LEU A 259 7.94 10.50 13.01
N ASP A 260 7.48 9.66 13.94
CA ASP A 260 8.08 9.45 15.26
C ASP A 260 9.12 8.30 15.28
N ARG A 261 9.78 8.05 14.15
CA ARG A 261 10.73 6.93 13.96
C ARG A 261 12.12 7.42 13.57
N PRO A 262 12.97 7.76 14.55
CA PRO A 262 14.32 8.31 14.29
C PRO A 262 15.40 7.25 14.00
N GLU A 263 15.02 6.05 13.56
CA GLU A 263 15.97 4.98 13.29
C GLU A 263 16.90 5.36 12.11
N PRO A 264 18.24 5.24 12.23
CA PRO A 264 19.16 5.65 11.16
C PRO A 264 18.91 4.95 9.82
N TYR A 265 18.49 3.67 9.84
CA TYR A 265 18.18 2.93 8.63
C TYR A 265 16.92 3.43 7.90
N MET A 266 15.98 4.07 8.62
CA MET A 266 14.81 4.70 8.00
C MET A 266 15.23 5.84 7.06
N ALA A 267 16.15 6.70 7.49
CA ALA A 267 16.65 7.78 6.64
C ALA A 267 17.28 7.23 5.35
N THR A 268 18.07 6.16 5.44
CA THR A 268 18.66 5.48 4.29
C THR A 268 17.57 4.89 3.38
N ALA A 269 16.59 4.19 3.93
CA ALA A 269 15.52 3.56 3.17
C ALA A 269 14.67 4.59 2.39
N LEU A 270 14.30 5.70 3.05
CA LEU A 270 13.54 6.80 2.42
C LEU A 270 14.37 7.53 1.35
N ALA A 271 15.68 7.72 1.58
CA ALA A 271 16.56 8.32 0.59
C ALA A 271 16.64 7.45 -0.68
N GLY A 272 16.72 6.13 -0.55
CA GLY A 272 16.70 5.20 -1.67
C GLY A 272 15.40 5.25 -2.48
N LEU A 273 14.25 5.36 -1.80
CA LEU A 273 12.96 5.53 -2.50
C LEU A 273 12.92 6.83 -3.29
N ARG A 274 13.42 7.94 -2.74
CA ARG A 274 13.47 9.25 -3.44
C ARG A 274 14.41 9.21 -4.64
N GLU A 275 15.58 8.61 -4.51
CA GLU A 275 16.57 8.48 -5.58
C GLU A 275 15.98 7.71 -6.77
N LEU A 276 15.42 6.53 -6.51
CA LEU A 276 14.83 5.69 -7.54
C LEU A 276 13.54 6.27 -8.11
N ALA A 277 12.74 6.97 -7.30
CA ALA A 277 11.56 7.69 -7.79
C ALA A 277 11.93 8.79 -8.78
N ALA A 278 13.01 9.55 -8.54
CA ALA A 278 13.50 10.55 -9.46
C ALA A 278 14.00 9.92 -10.78
N GLU A 279 14.58 8.71 -10.73
CA GLU A 279 14.95 7.97 -11.92
C GLU A 279 13.72 7.48 -12.70
N GLU A 280 12.73 6.92 -11.99
CA GLU A 280 11.51 6.42 -12.60
C GLU A 280 10.71 7.55 -13.26
N GLN A 281 10.61 8.72 -12.62
CA GLN A 281 9.97 9.90 -13.20
C GLN A 281 10.65 10.34 -14.52
N ARG A 282 11.98 10.24 -14.60
CA ARG A 282 12.71 10.53 -15.85
C ARG A 282 12.46 9.50 -16.94
N ARG A 283 12.30 8.22 -16.58
CA ARG A 283 11.98 7.12 -17.53
C ARG A 283 10.58 7.23 -18.12
N GLN A 284 9.64 7.81 -17.37
CA GLN A 284 8.25 7.98 -17.78
C GLN A 284 7.96 9.29 -18.49
N SER A 285 8.94 10.20 -18.63
CA SER A 285 8.77 11.45 -19.36
C SER A 285 8.51 11.23 -20.86
N PRO A 286 7.54 11.92 -21.49
CA PRO A 286 7.04 11.65 -22.86
C PRO A 286 8.11 11.61 -23.95
N LYS A 287 9.23 12.28 -23.79
CA LYS A 287 10.33 12.31 -24.79
C LYS A 287 10.99 10.95 -25.06
N ARG A 288 10.61 9.87 -24.34
CA ARG A 288 11.14 8.51 -24.54
C ARG A 288 10.08 7.47 -24.95
N VAL A 289 8.81 7.86 -25.04
CA VAL A 289 7.73 6.97 -25.49
C VAL A 289 7.63 6.96 -27.03
N ASP A 290 8.12 8.01 -27.70
CA ASP A 290 8.15 8.11 -29.18
C ASP A 290 9.20 7.20 -29.85
N GLY A 291 9.87 6.35 -29.10
CA GLY A 291 10.91 5.42 -29.58
C GLY A 291 10.60 3.93 -29.35
N VAL A 292 9.32 3.58 -29.11
CA VAL A 292 8.86 2.20 -29.01
C VAL A 292 8.02 1.81 -30.23
#